data_ea81b4c280b5b3c992d7542985e3a2ce
#
_entry.id   ea81b4c280b5b3c992d7542985e3a2ce
#
_cell.length_a   1.000
_cell.length_b   1.000
_cell.length_c   1.000
_cell.angle_alpha   90.00
_cell.angle_beta   90.00
_cell.angle_gamma   90.00
#
_symmetry.space_group_name_H-M   'P 1'
#
loop_
_entity.id
_entity.type
_entity.pdbx_description
1 polymer ?
#
loop_
_entity_poly.entity_id
_entity_poly.type
_entity_poly.pdbx_seq_one_letter_code
_entity_poly.pdbx_strand_id
1 'polypeptide(L)'
;YEGALAQDMVTKLNSLGGFHTLEDFAETACGYVTPIRTSYRGREICEIPPNGQGITALVMLNILSRVGLDGLDPHGAVRFHYEMEAARLAYDLRDRYVADASFGDVPVDWLLSEKLADELAARIDPDRRIDDLSTLRDPLNRDTVYLTVVDKDRNAVSFINSLFFGFGSGILAPGSGVMFQNRGSGFVMEEGHPNCVAGGKRPLHTIIPAMMVENGRATMPFGVMGGAYQAVGHAHVISNMLDYGMDVQQALDSPRAFPGAEALDVGRGLSTEAREGLVARG
;
A
#
# COMPACT_ATOMS: atom_id res chain seq x y z
N TYR A 1 -16.75 17.63 11.60
CA TYR A 1 -17.80 16.63 11.39
C TYR A 1 -19.11 16.98 12.08
N GLU A 2 -19.22 18.15 12.70
CA GLU A 2 -20.42 18.73 13.25
C GLU A 2 -20.65 20.15 12.71
N GLY A 3 -21.83 20.73 12.99
CA GLY A 3 -22.17 22.10 12.62
C GLY A 3 -22.43 22.31 11.13
N ALA A 4 -22.24 23.53 10.65
CA ALA A 4 -22.65 23.95 9.30
C ALA A 4 -21.96 23.17 8.16
N LEU A 5 -20.70 22.75 8.35
CA LEU A 5 -19.95 21.98 7.36
C LEU A 5 -20.55 20.57 7.20
N ALA A 6 -20.87 19.89 8.31
CA ALA A 6 -21.53 18.58 8.26
C ALA A 6 -22.89 18.68 7.62
N GLN A 7 -23.67 19.74 7.95
CA GLN A 7 -25.00 19.99 7.34
C GLN A 7 -24.90 20.17 5.81
N ASP A 8 -23.93 20.93 5.32
CA ASP A 8 -23.70 21.12 3.88
C ASP A 8 -23.35 19.79 3.20
N MET A 9 -22.43 19.02 3.79
CA MET A 9 -22.01 17.71 3.27
C MET A 9 -23.19 16.71 3.21
N VAL A 10 -23.93 16.53 4.30
CA VAL A 10 -25.08 15.63 4.37
C VAL A 10 -26.18 16.08 3.40
N THR A 11 -26.49 17.38 3.34
CA THR A 11 -27.49 17.92 2.40
C THR A 11 -27.12 17.60 0.97
N LYS A 12 -25.84 17.80 0.60
CA LYS A 12 -25.37 17.49 -0.76
C LYS A 12 -25.49 16.00 -1.07
N LEU A 13 -25.00 15.13 -0.20
CA LEU A 13 -25.05 13.67 -0.41
C LEU A 13 -26.49 13.17 -0.55
N ASN A 14 -27.39 13.61 0.33
CA ASN A 14 -28.79 13.19 0.31
C ASN A 14 -29.54 13.72 -0.94
N SER A 15 -29.16 14.89 -1.46
CA SER A 15 -29.73 15.40 -2.73
C SER A 15 -29.42 14.51 -3.94
N LEU A 16 -28.41 13.63 -3.82
CA LEU A 16 -28.01 12.66 -4.83
C LEU A 16 -28.47 11.23 -4.53
N GLY A 17 -29.34 11.05 -3.52
CA GLY A 17 -29.87 9.74 -3.12
C GLY A 17 -29.00 9.01 -2.08
N GLY A 18 -28.07 9.70 -1.42
CA GLY A 18 -27.30 9.17 -0.30
C GLY A 18 -28.18 8.99 0.95
N PHE A 19 -27.71 8.17 1.88
CA PHE A 19 -28.39 7.83 3.13
C PHE A 19 -27.68 8.40 4.39
N HIS A 20 -26.69 9.26 4.20
CA HIS A 20 -25.90 9.82 5.27
C HIS A 20 -26.72 10.70 6.21
N THR A 21 -26.42 10.61 7.50
CA THR A 21 -27.02 11.43 8.54
C THR A 21 -25.98 12.32 9.21
N LEU A 22 -26.40 13.32 9.96
CA LEU A 22 -25.49 14.14 10.78
C LEU A 22 -24.82 13.31 11.88
N GLU A 23 -25.49 12.27 12.34
CA GLU A 23 -25.00 11.35 13.37
C GLU A 23 -23.81 10.54 12.85
N ASP A 24 -23.88 10.02 11.60
CA ASP A 24 -22.76 9.32 10.96
C ASP A 24 -21.49 10.18 10.91
N PHE A 25 -21.64 11.49 10.70
CA PHE A 25 -20.52 12.42 10.69
C PHE A 25 -20.01 12.71 12.11
N ALA A 26 -20.94 12.91 13.07
CA ALA A 26 -20.59 13.20 14.47
C ALA A 26 -19.87 12.04 15.16
N GLU A 27 -20.19 10.80 14.78
CA GLU A 27 -19.55 9.57 15.28
C GLU A 27 -18.12 9.37 14.72
N THR A 28 -17.74 10.11 13.68
CA THR A 28 -16.41 10.00 13.09
C THR A 28 -15.33 10.43 14.07
N ALA A 29 -14.49 9.50 14.49
CA ALA A 29 -13.40 9.73 15.43
C ALA A 29 -12.05 9.27 14.89
N CYS A 30 -10.99 10.01 15.26
CA CYS A 30 -9.62 9.58 15.06
C CYS A 30 -9.19 8.66 16.19
N GLY A 31 -8.44 7.61 15.86
CA GLY A 31 -7.88 6.68 16.83
C GLY A 31 -6.36 6.60 16.75
N TYR A 32 -5.72 6.35 17.89
CA TYR A 32 -4.31 5.95 17.94
C TYR A 32 -4.21 4.44 17.75
N VAL A 33 -3.24 4.00 16.96
CA VAL A 33 -2.97 2.59 16.70
C VAL A 33 -1.50 2.27 16.97
N THR A 34 -1.22 1.03 17.32
CA THR A 34 0.16 0.54 17.40
C THR A 34 0.62 0.15 15.99
N PRO A 35 1.71 0.74 15.47
CA PRO A 35 2.24 0.36 14.18
C PRO A 35 2.66 -1.12 14.15
N ILE A 36 2.40 -1.78 13.03
CA ILE A 36 2.98 -3.09 12.71
C ILE A 36 4.38 -2.89 12.10
N ARG A 37 5.24 -3.90 12.21
CA ARG A 37 6.64 -3.73 11.81
C ARG A 37 7.30 -5.02 11.35
N THR A 38 8.35 -4.89 10.56
CA THR A 38 9.30 -5.97 10.24
C THR A 38 10.72 -5.46 10.27
N SER A 39 11.69 -6.37 10.39
CA SER A 39 13.11 -6.05 10.26
C SER A 39 13.58 -6.34 8.83
N TYR A 40 14.20 -5.37 8.19
CA TYR A 40 14.80 -5.52 6.86
C TYR A 40 16.23 -4.98 6.86
N ARG A 41 17.22 -5.83 6.58
CA ARG A 41 18.65 -5.48 6.58
C ARG A 41 19.10 -4.70 7.83
N GLY A 42 18.60 -5.09 9.00
CA GLY A 42 18.96 -4.45 10.27
C GLY A 42 18.24 -3.12 10.56
N ARG A 43 17.29 -2.73 9.73
CA ARG A 43 16.38 -1.60 9.96
C ARG A 43 14.98 -2.10 10.30
N GLU A 44 14.28 -1.39 11.18
CA GLU A 44 12.88 -1.64 11.48
C GLU A 44 12.02 -0.77 10.54
N ILE A 45 11.13 -1.41 9.80
CA ILE A 45 10.16 -0.74 8.92
C ILE A 45 8.80 -0.82 9.58
N CYS A 46 8.21 0.33 9.86
CA CYS A 46 6.93 0.48 10.55
C CYS A 46 5.87 0.96 9.58
N GLU A 47 4.69 0.33 9.64
CA GLU A 47 3.51 0.65 8.85
C GLU A 47 2.28 0.76 9.76
N ILE A 48 1.22 1.45 9.29
CA ILE A 48 -0.06 1.42 9.98
C ILE A 48 -0.70 0.03 9.83
N PRO A 49 -1.44 -0.46 10.87
CA PRO A 49 -2.06 -1.78 10.81
C PRO A 49 -3.24 -1.82 9.81
N PRO A 50 -3.81 -3.01 9.51
CA PRO A 50 -5.09 -3.15 8.82
C PRO A 50 -6.22 -2.32 9.48
N ASN A 51 -7.11 -1.77 8.70
CA ASN A 51 -7.52 -1.97 7.31
C ASN A 51 -6.54 -1.40 6.24
N GLY A 52 -5.45 -0.75 6.62
CA GLY A 52 -4.42 -0.26 5.69
C GLY A 52 -3.63 -1.40 5.04
N GLN A 53 -3.17 -1.19 3.80
CA GLN A 53 -2.35 -2.17 3.09
C GLN A 53 -0.86 -2.14 3.47
N GLY A 54 -0.44 -1.44 4.52
CA GLY A 54 0.96 -1.37 4.95
C GLY A 54 1.58 -2.74 5.19
N ILE A 55 0.80 -3.68 5.71
CA ILE A 55 1.21 -5.07 5.88
C ILE A 55 1.69 -5.72 4.58
N THR A 56 1.15 -5.34 3.42
CA THR A 56 1.57 -5.85 2.10
C THR A 56 3.03 -5.49 1.81
N ALA A 57 3.44 -4.24 2.11
CA ALA A 57 4.84 -3.82 1.97
C ALA A 57 5.77 -4.62 2.90
N LEU A 58 5.34 -4.86 4.14
CA LEU A 58 6.11 -5.65 5.10
C LEU A 58 6.25 -7.12 4.68
N VAL A 59 5.18 -7.73 4.15
CA VAL A 59 5.22 -9.09 3.59
C VAL A 59 6.18 -9.16 2.40
N MET A 60 6.14 -8.18 1.48
CA MET A 60 7.08 -8.10 0.37
C MET A 60 8.53 -8.04 0.86
N LEU A 61 8.84 -7.17 1.83
CA LEU A 61 10.18 -7.06 2.40
C LEU A 61 10.62 -8.36 3.08
N ASN A 62 9.72 -9.05 3.78
CA ASN A 62 10.00 -10.35 4.35
C ASN A 62 10.35 -11.41 3.30
N ILE A 63 9.66 -11.44 2.16
CA ILE A 63 9.98 -12.33 1.03
C ILE A 63 11.34 -11.93 0.42
N LEU A 64 11.53 -10.63 0.11
CA LEU A 64 12.76 -10.12 -0.51
C LEU A 64 13.99 -10.34 0.37
N SER A 65 13.85 -10.41 1.69
CA SER A 65 14.96 -10.73 2.59
C SER A 65 15.48 -12.16 2.45
N ARG A 66 14.75 -13.04 1.79
CA ARG A 66 15.02 -14.48 1.63
C ARG A 66 15.44 -14.88 0.21
N VAL A 67 15.12 -14.07 -0.77
CA VAL A 67 15.61 -14.29 -2.14
C VAL A 67 17.00 -13.67 -2.30
N GLY A 68 17.83 -14.24 -3.17
CA GLY A 68 19.20 -13.81 -3.38
C GLY A 68 19.27 -12.56 -4.26
N LEU A 69 19.21 -11.37 -3.64
CA LEU A 69 19.36 -10.09 -4.33
C LEU A 69 20.82 -9.66 -4.48
N ASP A 70 21.71 -10.23 -3.66
CA ASP A 70 23.14 -9.86 -3.63
C ASP A 70 23.82 -10.08 -4.98
N GLY A 71 24.49 -9.02 -5.47
CA GLY A 71 25.23 -9.07 -6.73
C GLY A 71 24.37 -9.02 -8.01
N LEU A 72 23.05 -8.95 -7.89
CA LEU A 72 22.19 -8.69 -9.04
C LEU A 72 22.29 -7.23 -9.49
N ASP A 73 22.15 -7.01 -10.80
CA ASP A 73 21.97 -5.66 -11.33
C ASP A 73 20.64 -5.08 -10.76
N PRO A 74 20.68 -3.93 -10.06
CA PRO A 74 19.51 -3.30 -9.48
C PRO A 74 18.41 -2.97 -10.51
N HIS A 75 18.78 -2.81 -11.77
CA HIS A 75 17.86 -2.52 -12.86
C HIS A 75 17.69 -3.71 -13.84
N GLY A 76 18.20 -4.88 -13.49
CA GLY A 76 18.17 -6.10 -14.28
C GLY A 76 16.84 -6.86 -14.17
N ALA A 77 16.54 -7.68 -15.16
CA ALA A 77 15.30 -8.47 -15.24
C ALA A 77 15.08 -9.39 -14.03
N VAL A 78 16.13 -10.04 -13.52
CA VAL A 78 16.02 -10.99 -12.40
C VAL A 78 15.60 -10.27 -11.11
N ARG A 79 16.21 -9.10 -10.82
CA ARG A 79 15.84 -8.31 -9.66
C ARG A 79 14.37 -7.87 -9.72
N PHE A 80 13.92 -7.34 -10.87
CA PHE A 80 12.52 -6.95 -11.04
C PHE A 80 11.58 -8.15 -10.99
N HIS A 81 11.98 -9.29 -11.53
CA HIS A 81 11.20 -10.51 -11.44
C HIS A 81 10.96 -10.91 -9.96
N TYR A 82 11.99 -10.97 -9.14
CA TYR A 82 11.86 -11.25 -7.71
C TYR A 82 10.93 -10.26 -6.99
N GLU A 83 11.08 -8.97 -7.28
CA GLU A 83 10.24 -7.94 -6.69
C GLU A 83 8.77 -8.09 -7.10
N MET A 84 8.50 -8.38 -8.39
CA MET A 84 7.14 -8.53 -8.89
C MET A 84 6.48 -9.83 -8.41
N GLU A 85 7.21 -10.92 -8.30
CA GLU A 85 6.67 -12.15 -7.72
C GLU A 85 6.40 -12.00 -6.23
N ALA A 86 7.29 -11.33 -5.48
CA ALA A 86 7.03 -10.98 -4.08
C ALA A 86 5.80 -10.08 -3.94
N ALA A 87 5.62 -9.12 -4.85
CA ALA A 87 4.43 -8.28 -4.89
C ALA A 87 3.17 -9.12 -5.13
N ARG A 88 3.14 -9.94 -6.18
CA ARG A 88 1.98 -10.77 -6.51
C ARG A 88 1.56 -11.68 -5.35
N LEU A 89 2.51 -12.31 -4.68
CA LEU A 89 2.27 -13.12 -3.48
C LEU A 89 1.69 -12.29 -2.32
N ALA A 90 2.27 -11.12 -2.06
CA ALA A 90 1.81 -10.24 -0.98
C ALA A 90 0.41 -9.65 -1.25
N TYR A 91 0.12 -9.31 -2.49
CA TYR A 91 -1.22 -8.81 -2.88
C TYR A 91 -2.29 -9.90 -2.86
N ASP A 92 -1.95 -11.14 -3.22
CA ASP A 92 -2.86 -12.27 -3.09
C ASP A 92 -3.28 -12.49 -1.63
N LEU A 93 -2.33 -12.37 -0.69
CA LEU A 93 -2.62 -12.41 0.74
C LEU A 93 -3.42 -11.19 1.21
N ARG A 94 -3.06 -9.98 0.73
CA ARG A 94 -3.82 -8.76 1.03
C ARG A 94 -5.28 -8.91 0.67
N ASP A 95 -5.55 -9.34 -0.55
CA ASP A 95 -6.91 -9.42 -1.08
C ASP A 95 -7.75 -10.50 -0.39
N ARG A 96 -7.10 -11.50 0.22
CA ARG A 96 -7.79 -12.55 1.00
C ARG A 96 -8.00 -12.22 2.47
N TYR A 97 -7.12 -11.43 3.08
CA TYR A 97 -7.09 -11.31 4.54
C TYR A 97 -7.19 -9.88 5.07
N VAL A 98 -6.81 -8.86 4.30
CA VAL A 98 -6.74 -7.48 4.82
C VAL A 98 -8.10 -6.80 4.75
N ALA A 99 -8.62 -6.46 5.93
CA ALA A 99 -9.93 -5.83 6.13
C ALA A 99 -9.93 -4.99 7.42
N ASP A 100 -11.07 -4.44 7.78
CA ASP A 100 -11.25 -3.76 9.06
C ASP A 100 -11.21 -4.76 10.21
N ALA A 101 -10.17 -4.67 11.04
CA ALA A 101 -9.94 -5.55 12.18
C ALA A 101 -11.04 -5.46 13.27
N SER A 102 -11.89 -4.43 13.25
CA SER A 102 -13.06 -4.36 14.13
C SER A 102 -14.21 -5.29 13.69
N PHE A 103 -14.16 -5.81 12.46
CA PHE A 103 -15.20 -6.68 11.88
C PHE A 103 -14.78 -8.14 11.69
N GLY A 104 -13.55 -8.47 12.00
CA GLY A 104 -13.03 -9.83 11.88
C GLY A 104 -11.55 -9.92 12.21
N ASP A 105 -11.07 -11.14 12.36
CA ASP A 105 -9.66 -11.39 12.64
C ASP A 105 -8.82 -11.23 11.38
N VAL A 106 -7.87 -10.30 11.42
CA VAL A 106 -6.81 -10.18 10.40
C VAL A 106 -5.55 -10.80 10.99
N PRO A 107 -5.04 -11.92 10.45
CA PRO A 107 -3.97 -12.70 11.07
C PRO A 107 -2.60 -12.04 10.88
N VAL A 108 -2.40 -10.85 11.48
CA VAL A 108 -1.20 -10.01 11.30
C VAL A 108 0.08 -10.77 11.67
N ASP A 109 0.10 -11.45 12.81
CA ASP A 109 1.28 -12.18 13.28
C ASP A 109 1.67 -13.33 12.34
N TRP A 110 0.68 -14.03 11.77
CA TRP A 110 0.93 -15.06 10.77
C TRP A 110 1.43 -14.46 9.45
N LEU A 111 0.79 -13.39 8.96
CA LEU A 111 1.18 -12.70 7.72
C LEU A 111 2.62 -12.16 7.78
N LEU A 112 3.08 -11.76 8.96
CA LEU A 112 4.44 -11.25 9.17
C LEU A 112 5.42 -12.32 9.71
N SER A 113 5.00 -13.58 9.83
CA SER A 113 5.86 -14.64 10.36
C SER A 113 7.01 -15.01 9.41
N GLU A 114 8.15 -15.36 9.99
CA GLU A 114 9.30 -15.86 9.25
C GLU A 114 8.93 -17.11 8.44
N LYS A 115 8.15 -18.02 9.06
CA LYS A 115 7.71 -19.25 8.42
C LYS A 115 6.95 -18.98 7.12
N LEU A 116 5.97 -18.07 7.14
CA LEU A 116 5.23 -17.71 5.93
C LEU A 116 6.16 -17.08 4.88
N ALA A 117 7.07 -16.22 5.28
CA ALA A 117 8.01 -15.60 4.37
C ALA A 117 8.93 -16.63 3.70
N ASP A 118 9.39 -17.66 4.44
CA ASP A 118 10.18 -18.77 3.89
C ASP A 118 9.36 -19.59 2.88
N GLU A 119 8.11 -19.91 3.23
CA GLU A 119 7.19 -20.65 2.34
C GLU A 119 6.90 -19.86 1.05
N LEU A 120 6.67 -18.55 1.13
CA LEU A 120 6.41 -17.71 -0.03
C LEU A 120 7.66 -17.51 -0.91
N ALA A 121 8.81 -17.27 -0.30
CA ALA A 121 10.06 -17.13 -1.05
C ALA A 121 10.43 -18.42 -1.80
N ALA A 122 10.18 -19.58 -1.23
CA ALA A 122 10.42 -20.87 -1.87
C ALA A 122 9.52 -21.14 -3.10
N ARG A 123 8.43 -20.39 -3.27
CA ARG A 123 7.57 -20.48 -4.47
C ARG A 123 8.13 -19.70 -5.67
N ILE A 124 9.05 -18.78 -5.44
CA ILE A 124 9.57 -17.93 -6.52
C ILE A 124 10.65 -18.69 -7.28
N ASP A 125 10.38 -18.97 -8.54
CA ASP A 125 11.34 -19.49 -9.50
C ASP A 125 12.03 -18.31 -10.19
N PRO A 126 13.38 -18.22 -10.20
CA PRO A 126 14.09 -17.08 -10.81
C PRO A 126 13.86 -16.95 -12.34
N ASP A 127 13.44 -18.00 -13.00
CA ASP A 127 13.30 -18.06 -14.44
C ASP A 127 11.86 -18.12 -14.94
N ARG A 128 10.90 -18.20 -14.02
CA ARG A 128 9.50 -18.39 -14.40
C ARG A 128 8.53 -17.72 -13.44
N ARG A 129 7.49 -17.08 -14.00
CA ARG A 129 6.36 -16.52 -13.26
C ARG A 129 5.54 -17.61 -12.55
N ILE A 130 5.01 -17.30 -11.36
CA ILE A 130 4.02 -18.14 -10.67
C ILE A 130 2.68 -18.04 -11.40
N ASP A 131 2.09 -19.19 -11.78
CA ASP A 131 0.88 -19.24 -12.62
C ASP A 131 -0.44 -19.19 -11.80
N ASP A 132 -0.43 -19.66 -10.55
CA ASP A 132 -1.61 -19.94 -9.73
C ASP A 132 -2.02 -18.79 -8.76
N LEU A 133 -1.64 -17.56 -9.07
CA LEU A 133 -2.01 -16.40 -8.25
C LEU A 133 -3.22 -15.67 -8.82
N SER A 134 -4.07 -15.17 -7.93
CA SER A 134 -5.20 -14.33 -8.31
C SER A 134 -4.73 -13.05 -9.00
N THR A 135 -5.56 -12.54 -9.90
CA THR A 135 -5.32 -11.25 -10.56
C THR A 135 -5.47 -10.12 -9.54
N LEU A 136 -4.50 -9.22 -9.50
CA LEU A 136 -4.51 -8.06 -8.62
C LEU A 136 -5.74 -7.18 -8.88
N ARG A 137 -6.52 -6.92 -7.83
CA ARG A 137 -7.63 -5.96 -7.88
C ARG A 137 -7.08 -4.55 -7.68
N ASP A 138 -6.88 -3.82 -8.77
CA ASP A 138 -6.37 -2.46 -8.73
C ASP A 138 -7.19 -1.50 -9.60
N PRO A 139 -7.82 -0.49 -9.02
CA PRO A 139 -8.51 0.55 -9.78
C PRO A 139 -7.51 1.53 -10.41
N LEU A 140 -7.73 1.86 -11.70
CA LEU A 140 -6.81 2.58 -12.59
C LEU A 140 -6.70 4.06 -12.28
N ASN A 141 -7.33 4.83 -11.60
CA ASN A 141 -7.16 6.29 -11.41
C ASN A 141 -6.84 6.65 -9.96
N ARG A 142 -5.67 7.23 -9.72
CA ARG A 142 -5.11 7.46 -8.38
C ARG A 142 -4.68 8.88 -8.20
N ASP A 143 -5.07 9.48 -7.08
CA ASP A 143 -4.58 10.79 -6.66
C ASP A 143 -4.29 10.78 -5.15
N THR A 144 -3.08 11.17 -4.78
CA THR A 144 -2.60 11.11 -3.40
C THR A 144 -1.55 12.18 -3.16
N VAL A 145 -1.54 12.78 -1.99
CA VAL A 145 -0.49 13.70 -1.53
C VAL A 145 0.20 13.10 -0.31
N TYR A 146 1.52 13.05 -0.36
CA TYR A 146 2.37 12.64 0.75
C TYR A 146 3.30 13.79 1.17
N LEU A 147 3.48 13.97 2.47
CA LEU A 147 4.44 14.92 3.03
C LEU A 147 5.10 14.38 4.29
N THR A 148 6.31 14.87 4.56
CA THR A 148 7.03 14.64 5.79
C THR A 148 7.36 15.95 6.48
N VAL A 149 7.37 15.93 7.81
CA VAL A 149 7.85 17.06 8.62
C VAL A 149 8.76 16.51 9.71
N VAL A 150 9.90 17.14 9.90
CA VAL A 150 10.81 16.85 11.02
C VAL A 150 11.14 18.17 11.70
N ASP A 151 10.86 18.28 12.99
CA ASP A 151 11.14 19.49 13.76
C ASP A 151 12.57 19.50 14.36
N LYS A 152 12.92 20.59 15.04
CA LYS A 152 14.23 20.76 15.69
C LYS A 152 14.50 19.74 16.81
N ASP A 153 13.45 19.20 17.40
CA ASP A 153 13.51 18.19 18.48
C ASP A 153 13.49 16.76 17.91
N ARG A 154 13.52 16.62 16.55
CA ARG A 154 13.47 15.39 15.80
C ARG A 154 12.16 14.61 15.93
N ASN A 155 11.07 15.29 16.26
CA ASN A 155 9.75 14.71 16.06
C ASN A 155 9.50 14.59 14.55
N ALA A 156 9.17 13.40 14.10
CA ALA A 156 9.00 13.10 12.69
C ALA A 156 7.53 12.75 12.40
N VAL A 157 6.98 13.35 11.36
CA VAL A 157 5.63 13.08 10.86
C VAL A 157 5.72 12.49 9.46
N SER A 158 5.06 11.37 9.25
CA SER A 158 4.78 10.77 7.95
C SER A 158 3.29 10.93 7.69
N PHE A 159 2.92 11.79 6.76
CA PHE A 159 1.53 12.18 6.53
C PHE A 159 1.11 11.94 5.09
N ILE A 160 -0.03 11.27 4.91
CA ILE A 160 -0.60 10.99 3.61
C ILE A 160 -2.09 11.32 3.58
N ASN A 161 -2.56 11.89 2.48
CA ASN A 161 -3.96 12.25 2.26
C ASN A 161 -4.36 11.87 0.83
N SER A 162 -5.58 11.36 0.66
CA SER A 162 -6.05 10.90 -0.64
C SER A 162 -7.58 10.88 -0.71
N LEU A 163 -8.12 11.26 -1.84
CA LEU A 163 -9.51 11.04 -2.19
C LEU A 163 -9.74 9.66 -2.84
N PHE A 164 -8.68 8.88 -3.04
CA PHE A 164 -8.54 7.61 -3.74
C PHE A 164 -8.42 7.80 -5.26
N PHE A 165 -9.50 8.00 -6.01
CA PHE A 165 -9.42 8.34 -7.44
C PHE A 165 -9.18 9.86 -7.61
N GLY A 166 -8.71 10.28 -8.77
CA GLY A 166 -8.63 11.68 -9.13
C GLY A 166 -10.00 12.34 -8.94
N PHE A 167 -10.05 13.43 -8.15
CA PHE A 167 -11.30 14.08 -7.72
C PHE A 167 -12.26 13.19 -6.90
N GLY A 168 -11.80 12.05 -6.37
CA GLY A 168 -12.59 11.16 -5.51
C GLY A 168 -13.88 10.69 -6.18
N SER A 169 -15.03 10.98 -5.56
CA SER A 169 -16.35 10.70 -6.11
C SER A 169 -16.82 11.67 -7.20
N GLY A 170 -16.09 12.76 -7.44
CA GLY A 170 -16.55 13.87 -8.28
C GLY A 170 -17.66 14.71 -7.64
N ILE A 171 -18.03 14.45 -6.40
CA ILE A 171 -19.08 15.16 -5.67
C ILE A 171 -18.45 16.22 -4.78
N LEU A 172 -18.92 17.46 -4.91
CA LEU A 172 -18.49 18.61 -4.11
C LEU A 172 -19.65 19.12 -3.27
N ALA A 173 -19.40 19.33 -1.97
CA ALA A 173 -20.32 20.05 -1.09
C ALA A 173 -20.17 21.57 -1.35
N PRO A 174 -21.20 22.28 -1.86
CA PRO A 174 -21.00 23.61 -2.47
C PRO A 174 -20.73 24.72 -1.44
N GLY A 175 -21.21 24.57 -0.22
CA GLY A 175 -21.04 25.57 0.83
C GLY A 175 -19.68 25.50 1.52
N SER A 176 -19.16 24.29 1.69
CA SER A 176 -17.87 24.05 2.35
C SER A 176 -16.69 23.91 1.37
N GLY A 177 -16.95 23.60 0.10
CA GLY A 177 -15.91 23.27 -0.88
C GLY A 177 -15.27 21.88 -0.65
N VAL A 178 -15.86 21.04 0.20
CA VAL A 178 -15.34 19.69 0.47
C VAL A 178 -15.62 18.76 -0.70
N MET A 179 -14.57 18.20 -1.27
CA MET A 179 -14.64 17.13 -2.26
C MET A 179 -14.69 15.78 -1.54
N PHE A 180 -15.69 14.94 -1.87
CA PHE A 180 -15.83 13.63 -1.23
C PHE A 180 -14.92 12.59 -1.87
N GLN A 181 -14.27 11.83 -1.00
CA GLN A 181 -13.51 10.65 -1.40
C GLN A 181 -14.43 9.53 -1.90
N ASN A 182 -13.90 8.60 -2.70
CA ASN A 182 -14.63 7.42 -3.17
C ASN A 182 -14.05 6.10 -2.65
N ARG A 183 -13.48 6.12 -1.46
CA ARG A 183 -12.80 4.98 -0.84
C ARG A 183 -13.71 3.75 -0.66
N GLY A 184 -15.02 3.95 -0.57
CA GLY A 184 -16.00 2.87 -0.52
C GLY A 184 -15.93 1.89 -1.71
N SER A 185 -15.40 2.31 -2.87
CA SER A 185 -15.14 1.40 -4.00
C SER A 185 -14.07 0.34 -3.70
N GLY A 186 -13.33 0.47 -2.60
CA GLY A 186 -12.38 -0.55 -2.11
C GLY A 186 -13.03 -1.75 -1.43
N PHE A 187 -14.35 -1.71 -1.11
CA PHE A 187 -15.07 -2.88 -0.63
C PHE A 187 -15.28 -3.92 -1.73
N VAL A 188 -15.47 -5.17 -1.33
CA VAL A 188 -15.99 -6.23 -2.19
C VAL A 188 -17.46 -6.50 -1.87
N MET A 189 -18.19 -7.02 -2.86
CA MET A 189 -19.63 -7.32 -2.73
C MET A 189 -19.89 -8.82 -2.51
N GLU A 190 -18.84 -9.59 -2.27
CA GLU A 190 -18.90 -11.03 -2.05
C GLU A 190 -19.19 -11.33 -0.58
N GLU A 191 -20.32 -11.98 -0.33
CA GLU A 191 -20.73 -12.36 1.03
C GLU A 191 -19.72 -13.35 1.64
N GLY A 192 -19.36 -13.12 2.92
CA GLY A 192 -18.34 -13.90 3.61
C GLY A 192 -16.89 -13.44 3.38
N HIS A 193 -16.65 -12.56 2.42
CA HIS A 193 -15.32 -11.99 2.22
C HIS A 193 -14.97 -11.01 3.37
N PRO A 194 -13.75 -11.07 3.96
CA PRO A 194 -13.38 -10.18 5.06
C PRO A 194 -13.60 -8.70 4.79
N ASN A 195 -13.38 -8.24 3.55
CA ASN A 195 -13.59 -6.86 3.12
C ASN A 195 -14.96 -6.63 2.43
N CYS A 196 -15.94 -7.50 2.68
CA CYS A 196 -17.32 -7.27 2.22
C CYS A 196 -17.90 -6.01 2.86
N VAL A 197 -18.68 -5.24 2.09
CA VAL A 197 -19.32 -4.01 2.59
C VAL A 197 -20.25 -4.29 3.76
N ALA A 198 -20.19 -3.45 4.78
CA ALA A 198 -21.10 -3.49 5.93
C ALA A 198 -21.24 -2.09 6.54
N GLY A 199 -22.33 -1.85 7.27
CA GLY A 199 -22.54 -0.59 7.99
C GLY A 199 -21.46 -0.37 9.06
N GLY A 200 -20.96 0.86 9.17
CA GLY A 200 -19.89 1.23 10.13
C GLY A 200 -18.50 0.68 9.85
N LYS A 201 -18.32 -0.12 8.79
CA LYS A 201 -17.06 -0.75 8.41
C LYS A 201 -16.19 0.13 7.55
N ARG A 202 -14.88 0.10 7.79
CA ARG A 202 -13.87 0.76 6.95
C ARG A 202 -13.42 -0.17 5.82
N PRO A 203 -13.37 0.29 4.55
CA PRO A 203 -12.85 -0.51 3.45
C PRO A 203 -11.34 -0.71 3.58
N LEU A 204 -10.78 -1.71 2.89
CA LEU A 204 -9.35 -1.79 2.63
C LEU A 204 -8.83 -0.43 2.18
N HIS A 205 -7.76 0.05 2.83
CA HIS A 205 -7.22 1.38 2.62
C HIS A 205 -5.82 1.32 2.01
N THR A 206 -5.62 2.04 0.90
CA THR A 206 -4.37 1.99 0.15
C THR A 206 -3.32 2.99 0.62
N ILE A 207 -3.68 4.04 1.38
CA ILE A 207 -2.69 4.99 1.90
C ILE A 207 -1.96 4.37 3.09
N ILE A 208 -0.63 4.46 3.08
CA ILE A 208 0.28 3.82 4.04
C ILE A 208 1.46 4.76 4.35
N PRO A 209 1.31 5.71 5.29
CA PRO A 209 2.45 6.49 5.76
C PRO A 209 3.35 5.58 6.60
N ALA A 210 4.64 5.55 6.29
CA ALA A 210 5.60 4.64 6.89
C ALA A 210 6.73 5.36 7.63
N MET A 211 7.45 4.61 8.46
CA MET A 211 8.60 5.09 9.21
C MET A 211 9.70 4.04 9.26
N MET A 212 10.91 4.39 8.89
CA MET A 212 12.08 3.59 9.20
C MET A 212 12.63 3.98 10.56
N VAL A 213 12.94 2.98 11.37
CA VAL A 213 13.42 3.14 12.74
C VAL A 213 14.74 2.39 12.91
N GLU A 214 15.69 2.99 13.60
CA GLU A 214 16.95 2.40 13.97
C GLU A 214 17.24 2.66 15.44
N ASN A 215 17.57 1.62 16.20
CA ASN A 215 17.84 1.73 17.65
C ASN A 215 16.75 2.48 18.43
N GLY A 216 15.47 2.24 18.08
CA GLY A 216 14.31 2.87 18.72
C GLY A 216 14.09 4.34 18.33
N ARG A 217 14.78 4.86 17.31
CA ARG A 217 14.63 6.24 16.84
C ARG A 217 14.17 6.28 15.40
N ALA A 218 13.21 7.16 15.08
CA ALA A 218 12.82 7.45 13.72
C ALA A 218 14.03 8.03 12.94
N THR A 219 14.36 7.41 11.83
CA THR A 219 15.46 7.83 10.95
C THR A 219 14.97 8.35 9.61
N MET A 220 13.84 7.85 9.11
CA MET A 220 13.26 8.27 7.85
C MET A 220 11.74 8.09 7.85
N PRO A 221 10.93 9.17 7.92
CA PRO A 221 9.54 9.11 7.51
C PRO A 221 9.49 9.00 5.99
N PHE A 222 8.68 8.07 5.45
CA PHE A 222 8.59 7.87 4.01
C PHE A 222 7.19 7.44 3.58
N GLY A 223 6.91 7.61 2.31
CA GLY A 223 5.69 7.19 1.66
C GLY A 223 5.72 7.48 0.18
N VAL A 224 4.92 6.76 -0.58
CA VAL A 224 4.75 6.96 -2.01
C VAL A 224 3.29 7.15 -2.36
N MET A 225 3.03 7.77 -3.50
CA MET A 225 1.68 7.93 -4.06
C MET A 225 1.39 6.78 -5.02
N GLY A 226 0.11 6.54 -5.35
CA GLY A 226 -0.26 5.62 -6.43
C GLY A 226 -1.21 4.48 -6.04
N GLY A 227 -2.08 4.67 -5.05
CA GLY A 227 -3.09 3.66 -4.70
C GLY A 227 -2.46 2.32 -4.29
N ALA A 228 -2.81 1.24 -4.96
CA ALA A 228 -2.25 -0.08 -4.66
C ALA A 228 -0.72 -0.12 -4.84
N TYR A 229 -0.14 0.62 -5.79
CA TYR A 229 1.31 0.69 -6.00
C TYR A 229 2.09 1.08 -4.73
N GLN A 230 1.48 1.75 -3.76
CA GLN A 230 2.19 2.24 -2.57
C GLN A 230 2.98 1.15 -1.85
N ALA A 231 2.45 -0.07 -1.72
CA ALA A 231 3.15 -1.15 -1.06
C ALA A 231 4.39 -1.62 -1.85
N VAL A 232 4.28 -1.74 -3.17
CA VAL A 232 5.44 -2.01 -4.04
C VAL A 232 6.46 -0.89 -3.96
N GLY A 233 6.00 0.37 -4.03
CA GLY A 233 6.86 1.54 -3.97
C GLY A 233 7.65 1.63 -2.67
N HIS A 234 7.05 1.27 -1.53
CA HIS A 234 7.77 1.18 -0.24
C HIS A 234 8.85 0.12 -0.29
N ALA A 235 8.52 -1.11 -0.68
CA ALA A 235 9.49 -2.19 -0.77
C ALA A 235 10.62 -1.87 -1.77
N HIS A 236 10.27 -1.27 -2.92
CA HIS A 236 11.21 -0.87 -3.95
C HIS A 236 12.24 0.16 -3.45
N VAL A 237 11.77 1.26 -2.83
CA VAL A 237 12.66 2.31 -2.31
C VAL A 237 13.55 1.76 -1.19
N ILE A 238 12.97 0.99 -0.27
CA ILE A 238 13.72 0.40 0.85
C ILE A 238 14.78 -0.59 0.33
N SER A 239 14.43 -1.47 -0.62
CA SER A 239 15.38 -2.40 -1.24
C SER A 239 16.49 -1.66 -2.01
N ASN A 240 16.16 -0.64 -2.81
CA ASN A 240 17.16 0.18 -3.51
C ASN A 240 18.18 0.79 -2.56
N MET A 241 17.72 1.30 -1.41
CA MET A 241 18.62 1.90 -0.42
C MET A 241 19.43 0.87 0.36
N LEU A 242 18.80 -0.22 0.82
CA LEU A 242 19.41 -1.14 1.78
C LEU A 242 20.10 -2.35 1.14
N ASP A 243 19.66 -2.82 -0.02
CA ASP A 243 20.32 -3.92 -0.76
C ASP A 243 21.39 -3.39 -1.72
N TYR A 244 21.14 -2.23 -2.34
CA TYR A 244 22.01 -1.69 -3.39
C TYR A 244 22.78 -0.43 -2.97
N GLY A 245 22.59 0.06 -1.74
CA GLY A 245 23.33 1.20 -1.20
C GLY A 245 23.05 2.54 -1.90
N MET A 246 21.91 2.65 -2.58
CA MET A 246 21.51 3.90 -3.25
C MET A 246 21.20 4.98 -2.22
N ASP A 247 21.55 6.22 -2.53
CA ASP A 247 21.00 7.35 -1.78
C ASP A 247 19.50 7.55 -2.08
N VAL A 248 18.85 8.43 -1.31
CA VAL A 248 17.39 8.64 -1.42
C VAL A 248 16.98 9.07 -2.83
N GLN A 249 17.77 9.97 -3.46
CA GLN A 249 17.44 10.47 -4.79
C GLN A 249 17.60 9.38 -5.85
N GLN A 250 18.70 8.62 -5.79
CA GLN A 250 18.95 7.48 -6.68
C GLN A 250 17.83 6.43 -6.56
N ALA A 251 17.41 6.12 -5.32
CA ALA A 251 16.33 5.17 -5.07
C ALA A 251 14.98 5.63 -5.66
N LEU A 252 14.70 6.95 -5.61
CA LEU A 252 13.48 7.53 -6.17
C LEU A 252 13.50 7.64 -7.70
N ASP A 253 14.66 7.89 -8.29
CA ASP A 253 14.85 8.02 -9.75
C ASP A 253 14.92 6.66 -10.46
N SER A 254 15.10 5.57 -9.70
CA SER A 254 15.18 4.21 -10.24
C SER A 254 13.92 3.82 -11.02
N PRO A 255 14.05 3.04 -12.11
CA PRO A 255 12.92 2.50 -12.85
C PRO A 255 11.99 1.71 -11.93
N ARG A 256 10.70 1.77 -12.22
CA ARG A 256 9.66 1.11 -11.41
C ARG A 256 8.91 0.09 -12.25
N ALA A 257 8.41 -0.94 -11.58
CA ALA A 257 7.47 -1.90 -12.16
C ALA A 257 6.30 -2.12 -11.21
N PHE A 258 5.17 -2.57 -11.75
CA PHE A 258 3.98 -2.92 -10.98
C PHE A 258 3.23 -4.08 -11.67
N PRO A 259 2.87 -5.13 -10.93
CA PRO A 259 2.14 -6.25 -11.49
C PRO A 259 0.66 -5.87 -11.67
N GLY A 260 0.31 -5.35 -12.83
CA GLY A 260 -1.08 -5.03 -13.19
C GLY A 260 -1.93 -6.29 -13.37
N ALA A 261 -3.23 -6.09 -13.61
CA ALA A 261 -4.19 -7.18 -13.75
C ALA A 261 -3.90 -8.11 -14.94
N GLU A 262 -3.52 -7.53 -16.09
CA GLU A 262 -3.32 -8.26 -17.34
C GLU A 262 -1.86 -8.19 -17.85
N ALA A 263 -1.09 -7.21 -17.37
CA ALA A 263 0.26 -6.96 -17.84
C ALA A 263 1.12 -6.38 -16.72
N LEU A 264 2.43 -6.48 -16.87
CA LEU A 264 3.40 -5.80 -16.03
C LEU A 264 3.57 -4.36 -16.51
N ASP A 265 3.18 -3.39 -15.69
CA ASP A 265 3.45 -1.97 -15.93
C ASP A 265 4.91 -1.67 -15.61
N VAL A 266 5.66 -1.12 -16.55
CA VAL A 266 7.08 -0.78 -16.36
C VAL A 266 7.36 0.68 -16.67
N GLY A 267 8.19 1.31 -15.84
CA GLY A 267 8.66 2.67 -16.03
C GLY A 267 9.53 2.82 -17.29
N ARG A 268 9.56 4.04 -17.87
CA ARG A 268 10.34 4.33 -19.09
C ARG A 268 11.84 4.10 -18.94
N GLY A 269 12.37 4.19 -17.72
CA GLY A 269 13.79 4.00 -17.42
C GLY A 269 14.26 2.55 -17.46
N LEU A 270 13.35 1.56 -17.54
CA LEU A 270 13.75 0.17 -17.65
C LEU A 270 14.31 -0.13 -19.04
N SER A 271 15.49 -0.73 -19.11
CA SER A 271 16.18 -1.04 -20.38
C SER A 271 15.40 -2.04 -21.23
N THR A 272 15.66 -2.07 -22.54
CA THR A 272 15.06 -3.05 -23.44
C THR A 272 15.42 -4.47 -23.03
N GLU A 273 16.69 -4.71 -22.67
CA GLU A 273 17.20 -6.02 -22.24
C GLU A 273 16.45 -6.50 -20.97
N ALA A 274 16.26 -5.62 -19.98
CA ALA A 274 15.51 -5.97 -18.77
C ALA A 274 14.04 -6.29 -19.09
N ARG A 275 13.40 -5.55 -20.01
CA ARG A 275 12.02 -5.81 -20.45
C ARG A 275 11.91 -7.16 -21.16
N GLU A 276 12.81 -7.45 -22.09
CA GLU A 276 12.86 -8.73 -22.82
C GLU A 276 13.10 -9.90 -21.85
N GLY A 277 14.00 -9.69 -20.87
CA GLY A 277 14.25 -10.67 -19.81
C GLY A 277 13.03 -10.94 -18.91
N LEU A 278 12.19 -9.93 -18.65
CA LEU A 278 10.91 -10.10 -17.92
C LEU A 278 9.88 -10.85 -18.79
N VAL A 279 9.75 -10.49 -20.06
CA VAL A 279 8.86 -11.19 -21.00
C VAL A 279 9.23 -12.68 -21.14
N ALA A 280 10.54 -13.00 -21.15
CA ALA A 280 11.01 -14.38 -21.22
C ALA A 280 10.62 -15.22 -19.99
N ARG A 281 10.33 -14.59 -18.87
CA ARG A 281 9.87 -15.23 -17.62
C ARG A 281 8.35 -15.38 -17.51
N GLY A 282 7.59 -14.78 -18.43
CA GLY A 282 6.12 -14.76 -18.45
C GLY A 282 5.58 -13.49 -17.84
#